data_37dc73e1985c6f680e89d19ea1a3aba2
#
_entry.id   37dc73e1985c6f680e89d19ea1a3aba2
#
_cell.length_a   1.000
_cell.length_b   1.000
_cell.length_c   1.000
_cell.angle_alpha   90.00
_cell.angle_beta   90.00
_cell.angle_gamma   90.00
#
_symmetry.space_group_name_H-M   'P 1'
#
loop_
_entity.id
_entity.type
_entity.pdbx_description
1 polymer ?
#
loop_
_entity_poly.entity_id
_entity_poly.type
_entity_poly.pdbx_seq_one_letter_code
_entity_poly.pdbx_strand_id
1 'polypeptide(L)'
;VLNERIYRPLAQRLVDPLARLDVNPAHVVLVHTALGVAAAWLIRRGGPWWRSRLTPALLLQVKTVLDNLDGQLARATGQTTETGRYLDTEMDLVVDLALNVAIAGRAGLPLTVLQSLILTTDFLWEREHRAARGEVFREAAAQAGDNPHVLAGLKAVYAAYFLPQERLLGRWFETRLLGVAGDFPTPEQRRAYTPLPITAVAANLGLTTQLAFLGLCLLGNRPQLYTRSLPVQGALLLGVQRWREGQVKRETVSRT
;
A
#
# COMPACT_ATOMS: atom_id res chain seq x y z
N VAL A 1 8.05 -7.62 -5.78
CA VAL A 1 9.37 -7.86 -6.41
C VAL A 1 10.22 -6.59 -6.42
N LEU A 2 9.71 -5.46 -6.94
CA LEU A 2 10.47 -4.20 -7.03
C LEU A 2 10.85 -3.68 -5.63
N ASN A 3 9.91 -3.66 -4.71
CA ASN A 3 10.12 -3.24 -3.33
C ASN A 3 11.21 -4.06 -2.64
N GLU A 4 11.13 -5.37 -2.71
CA GLU A 4 12.07 -6.30 -2.04
C GLU A 4 13.48 -6.23 -2.60
N ARG A 5 13.62 -5.96 -3.92
CA ARG A 5 14.92 -5.99 -4.59
C ARG A 5 15.64 -4.66 -4.63
N ILE A 6 14.91 -3.54 -4.56
CA ILE A 6 15.49 -2.21 -4.74
C ILE A 6 15.25 -1.34 -3.51
N TYR A 7 13.99 -1.03 -3.17
CA TYR A 7 13.70 0.00 -2.17
C TYR A 7 14.03 -0.44 -0.74
N ARG A 8 13.65 -1.67 -0.35
CA ARG A 8 13.98 -2.19 0.98
C ARG A 8 15.48 -2.29 1.25
N PRO A 9 16.33 -2.82 0.32
CA PRO A 9 17.77 -2.81 0.51
C PRO A 9 18.38 -1.42 0.58
N LEU A 10 17.86 -0.44 -0.19
CA LEU A 10 18.30 0.95 -0.10
C LEU A 10 17.92 1.57 1.25
N ALA A 11 16.70 1.38 1.70
CA ALA A 11 16.23 1.82 3.00
C ALA A 11 17.07 1.19 4.13
N GLN A 12 17.36 -0.11 4.06
CA GLN A 12 18.14 -0.83 5.06
C GLN A 12 19.52 -0.21 5.31
N ARG A 13 20.15 0.37 4.28
CA ARG A 13 21.46 1.03 4.42
C ARG A 13 21.41 2.31 5.27
N LEU A 14 20.21 2.90 5.41
CA LEU A 14 19.98 4.11 6.17
C LEU A 14 19.54 3.83 7.62
N VAL A 15 19.17 2.58 7.96
CA VAL A 15 18.69 2.22 9.29
C VAL A 15 19.74 2.48 10.36
N ASP A 16 20.93 1.91 10.23
CA ASP A 16 21.97 2.03 11.24
C ASP A 16 22.43 3.47 11.48
N PRO A 17 22.69 4.30 10.43
CA PRO A 17 23.01 5.71 10.63
C PRO A 17 21.93 6.48 11.39
N LEU A 18 20.65 6.28 11.03
CA LEU A 18 19.54 7.00 11.65
C LEU A 18 19.21 6.48 13.05
N ALA A 19 19.37 5.19 13.30
CA ALA A 19 19.24 4.62 14.63
C ALA A 19 20.30 5.17 15.59
N ARG A 20 21.55 5.36 15.15
CA ARG A 20 22.61 5.99 15.96
C ARG A 20 22.35 7.46 16.28
N LEU A 21 21.59 8.14 15.42
CA LEU A 21 21.18 9.53 15.61
C LEU A 21 19.87 9.66 16.40
N ASP A 22 19.32 8.55 16.89
CA ASP A 22 18.06 8.47 17.62
C ASP A 22 16.88 9.16 16.88
N VAL A 23 16.84 8.99 15.56
CA VAL A 23 15.80 9.57 14.72
C VAL A 23 14.48 8.85 14.96
N ASN A 24 13.45 9.62 15.35
CA ASN A 24 12.13 9.07 15.55
C ASN A 24 11.51 8.67 14.18
N PRO A 25 11.02 7.42 14.01
CA PRO A 25 10.38 6.94 12.77
C PRO A 25 9.23 7.83 12.28
N ALA A 26 8.42 8.41 13.19
CA ALA A 26 7.34 9.32 12.82
C ALA A 26 7.83 10.59 12.11
N HIS A 27 9.04 11.08 12.41
CA HIS A 27 9.63 12.19 11.66
C HIS A 27 9.97 11.78 10.23
N VAL A 28 10.40 10.54 10.01
CA VAL A 28 10.66 10.01 8.66
C VAL A 28 9.35 9.97 7.85
N VAL A 29 8.23 9.54 8.47
CA VAL A 29 6.90 9.59 7.85
C VAL A 29 6.54 11.02 7.42
N LEU A 30 6.70 12.01 8.28
CA LEU A 30 6.40 13.41 7.95
C LEU A 30 7.29 13.94 6.82
N VAL A 31 8.57 13.58 6.81
CA VAL A 31 9.51 13.98 5.76
C VAL A 31 9.12 13.38 4.41
N HIS A 32 8.88 12.07 4.35
CA HIS A 32 8.51 11.46 3.07
C HIS A 32 7.14 11.95 2.56
N THR A 33 6.20 12.25 3.46
CA THR A 33 4.94 12.89 3.11
C THR A 33 5.16 14.27 2.50
N ALA A 34 6.00 15.11 3.13
CA ALA A 34 6.33 16.43 2.60
C ALA A 34 6.97 16.35 1.20
N LEU A 35 7.85 15.35 0.96
CA LEU A 35 8.43 15.11 -0.37
C LEU A 35 7.36 14.72 -1.40
N GLY A 36 6.41 13.86 -1.03
CA GLY A 36 5.30 13.47 -1.89
C GLY A 36 4.39 14.64 -2.27
N VAL A 37 4.02 15.46 -1.29
CA VAL A 37 3.21 16.68 -1.49
C VAL A 37 3.98 17.71 -2.32
N ALA A 38 5.28 17.90 -2.09
CA ALA A 38 6.13 18.76 -2.90
C ALA A 38 6.19 18.29 -4.36
N ALA A 39 6.29 16.98 -4.59
CA ALA A 39 6.24 16.41 -5.94
C ALA A 39 4.89 16.73 -6.63
N ALA A 40 3.77 16.54 -5.94
CA ALA A 40 2.44 16.86 -6.44
C ALA A 40 2.31 18.36 -6.78
N TRP A 41 2.81 19.24 -5.92
CA TRP A 41 2.82 20.68 -6.17
C TRP A 41 3.65 21.05 -7.40
N LEU A 42 4.83 20.46 -7.59
CA LEU A 42 5.68 20.69 -8.77
C LEU A 42 5.01 20.21 -10.05
N ILE A 43 4.35 19.03 -10.03
CA ILE A 43 3.59 18.51 -11.17
C ILE A 43 2.48 19.49 -11.56
N ARG A 44 1.70 19.95 -10.58
CA ARG A 44 0.59 20.88 -10.83
C ARG A 44 1.04 22.26 -11.32
N ARG A 45 2.15 22.76 -10.77
CA ARG A 45 2.68 24.08 -11.17
C ARG A 45 3.26 24.07 -12.58
N GLY A 46 3.70 22.90 -13.07
CA GLY A 46 4.32 22.81 -14.38
C GLY A 46 5.66 23.55 -14.45
N GLY A 47 6.09 23.86 -15.68
CA GLY A 47 7.33 24.59 -15.91
C GLY A 47 8.35 23.80 -16.75
N PRO A 48 9.65 24.17 -16.71
CA PRO A 48 10.67 23.50 -17.48
C PRO A 48 10.80 22.02 -17.05
N TRP A 49 11.34 21.19 -17.94
CA TRP A 49 11.40 19.74 -17.79
C TRP A 49 11.99 19.26 -16.46
N TRP A 50 13.09 19.84 -16.03
CA TRP A 50 13.73 19.48 -14.78
C TRP A 50 12.84 19.74 -13.55
N ARG A 51 12.04 20.81 -13.57
CA ARG A 51 11.17 21.21 -12.46
C ARG A 51 9.84 20.44 -12.44
N SER A 52 9.23 20.23 -13.60
CA SER A 52 7.89 19.63 -13.68
C SER A 52 7.90 18.11 -13.86
N ARG A 53 9.06 17.50 -14.13
CA ARG A 53 9.18 16.07 -14.42
C ARG A 53 10.32 15.41 -13.66
N LEU A 54 11.58 15.83 -13.88
CA LEU A 54 12.73 15.19 -13.25
C LEU A 54 12.70 15.33 -11.74
N THR A 55 12.55 16.54 -11.20
CA THR A 55 12.54 16.77 -9.76
C THR A 55 11.40 16.00 -9.07
N PRO A 56 10.11 16.07 -9.48
CA PRO A 56 9.07 15.28 -8.83
C PRO A 56 9.28 13.77 -9.01
N ALA A 57 9.80 13.30 -10.14
CA ALA A 57 10.14 11.89 -10.30
C ALA A 57 11.18 11.44 -9.25
N LEU A 58 12.24 12.20 -9.04
CA LEU A 58 13.27 11.90 -8.03
C LEU A 58 12.70 12.00 -6.61
N LEU A 59 11.92 13.04 -6.29
CA LEU A 59 11.27 13.18 -4.97
C LEU A 59 10.40 11.96 -4.62
N LEU A 60 9.66 11.42 -5.60
CA LEU A 60 8.85 10.23 -5.40
C LEU A 60 9.70 8.98 -5.14
N GLN A 61 10.85 8.82 -5.81
CA GLN A 61 11.76 7.69 -5.52
C GLN A 61 12.36 7.82 -4.12
N VAL A 62 12.78 9.03 -3.71
CA VAL A 62 13.29 9.28 -2.36
C VAL A 62 12.18 9.05 -1.33
N LYS A 63 10.94 9.55 -1.58
CA LYS A 63 9.76 9.26 -0.74
C LYS A 63 9.61 7.76 -0.54
N THR A 64 9.67 6.98 -1.61
CA THR A 64 9.47 5.52 -1.54
C THR A 64 10.57 4.81 -0.75
N VAL A 65 11.82 5.28 -0.81
CA VAL A 65 12.92 4.76 0.02
C VAL A 65 12.66 5.07 1.50
N LEU A 66 12.29 6.31 1.82
CA LEU A 66 12.03 6.75 3.21
C LEU A 66 10.82 6.07 3.81
N ASP A 67 9.77 5.82 3.04
CA ASP A 67 8.58 5.06 3.39
C ASP A 67 8.91 3.60 3.81
N ASN A 68 9.85 2.97 3.10
CA ASN A 68 10.37 1.67 3.51
C ASN A 68 11.30 1.74 4.73
N LEU A 69 11.93 2.89 4.93
CA LEU A 69 12.88 3.11 6.00
C LEU A 69 12.20 3.27 7.37
N ASP A 70 11.08 4.00 7.46
CA ASP A 70 10.42 4.27 8.74
C ASP A 70 10.03 3.00 9.48
N GLY A 71 9.39 2.05 8.78
CA GLY A 71 9.04 0.76 9.36
C GLY A 71 10.25 -0.12 9.70
N GLN A 72 11.33 -0.06 8.91
CA GLN A 72 12.58 -0.77 9.22
C GLN A 72 13.27 -0.14 10.43
N LEU A 73 13.34 1.17 10.49
CA LEU A 73 13.90 1.93 11.61
C LEU A 73 13.10 1.66 12.90
N ALA A 74 11.76 1.73 12.83
CA ALA A 74 10.89 1.45 13.98
C ALA A 74 11.13 0.05 14.57
N ARG A 75 11.28 -0.96 13.73
CA ARG A 75 11.61 -2.33 14.17
C ARG A 75 13.02 -2.45 14.74
N ALA A 76 14.00 -1.83 14.10
CA ALA A 76 15.39 -1.89 14.54
C ALA A 76 15.63 -1.18 15.88
N THR A 77 14.87 -0.12 16.17
CA THR A 77 14.98 0.67 17.41
C THR A 77 13.95 0.28 18.47
N GLY A 78 13.06 -0.68 18.20
CA GLY A 78 11.98 -1.05 19.11
C GLY A 78 10.90 0.03 19.26
N GLN A 79 10.86 1.03 18.39
CA GLN A 79 9.92 2.15 18.40
C GLN A 79 8.67 1.90 17.55
N THR A 80 8.21 0.64 17.47
CA THR A 80 6.98 0.31 16.74
C THR A 80 5.76 0.73 17.56
N THR A 81 5.04 1.75 17.11
CA THR A 81 3.86 2.31 17.79
C THR A 81 2.59 2.15 16.96
N GLU A 82 1.42 2.19 17.62
CA GLU A 82 0.14 2.27 16.89
C GLU A 82 0.02 3.60 16.14
N THR A 83 0.40 4.71 16.79
CA THR A 83 0.40 6.05 16.16
C THR A 83 1.22 6.06 14.87
N GLY A 84 2.43 5.49 14.88
CA GLY A 84 3.27 5.42 13.68
C GLY A 84 2.60 4.69 12.53
N ARG A 85 1.91 3.58 12.80
CA ARG A 85 1.21 2.79 11.76
C ARG A 85 0.04 3.54 11.14
N TYR A 86 -0.79 4.20 11.95
CA TYR A 86 -1.92 4.98 11.44
C TYR A 86 -1.42 6.22 10.71
N LEU A 87 -0.40 6.90 11.27
CA LEU A 87 0.20 8.08 10.66
C LEU A 87 0.72 7.76 9.25
N ASP A 88 1.52 6.70 9.09
CA ASP A 88 2.05 6.26 7.82
C ASP A 88 0.93 6.02 6.78
N THR A 89 -0.07 5.20 7.14
CA THR A 89 -1.20 4.88 6.26
C THR A 89 -1.98 6.13 5.83
N GLU A 90 -2.22 7.07 6.75
CA GLU A 90 -3.00 8.28 6.47
C GLU A 90 -2.20 9.31 5.67
N MET A 91 -0.91 9.41 5.94
CA MET A 91 -0.01 10.30 5.19
C MET A 91 0.19 9.82 3.75
N ASP A 92 0.22 8.52 3.52
CA ASP A 92 0.21 7.96 2.17
C ASP A 92 -1.07 8.32 1.41
N LEU A 93 -2.24 8.26 2.06
CA LEU A 93 -3.49 8.73 1.45
C LEU A 93 -3.44 10.22 1.09
N VAL A 94 -2.84 11.06 1.93
CA VAL A 94 -2.65 12.50 1.65
C VAL A 94 -1.78 12.70 0.40
N VAL A 95 -0.69 11.95 0.28
CA VAL A 95 0.20 12.01 -0.89
C VAL A 95 -0.52 11.52 -2.16
N ASP A 96 -1.23 10.40 -2.08
CA ASP A 96 -1.99 9.83 -3.20
C ASP A 96 -3.06 10.80 -3.69
N LEU A 97 -3.80 11.42 -2.77
CA LEU A 97 -4.78 12.45 -3.09
C LEU A 97 -4.14 13.66 -3.79
N ALA A 98 -3.04 14.15 -3.23
CA ALA A 98 -2.33 15.30 -3.80
C ALA A 98 -1.82 15.00 -5.22
N LEU A 99 -1.25 13.82 -5.44
CA LEU A 99 -0.74 13.39 -6.76
C LEU A 99 -1.86 13.21 -7.77
N ASN A 100 -2.92 12.49 -7.41
CA ASN A 100 -4.05 12.25 -8.31
C ASN A 100 -4.76 13.56 -8.69
N VAL A 101 -4.96 14.47 -7.74
CA VAL A 101 -5.55 15.78 -7.99
C VAL A 101 -4.60 16.67 -8.81
N ALA A 102 -3.29 16.59 -8.58
CA ALA A 102 -2.31 17.34 -9.37
C ALA A 102 -2.33 16.92 -10.86
N ILE A 103 -2.53 15.63 -11.13
CA ILE A 103 -2.49 15.06 -12.50
C ILE A 103 -3.85 15.14 -13.20
N ALA A 104 -4.94 14.80 -12.49
CA ALA A 104 -6.27 14.61 -13.07
C ALA A 104 -7.31 15.67 -12.64
N GLY A 105 -6.91 16.67 -11.86
CA GLY A 105 -7.83 17.69 -11.34
C GLY A 105 -8.94 17.07 -10.47
N ARG A 106 -10.19 17.46 -10.71
CA ARG A 106 -11.33 16.92 -9.92
C ARG A 106 -11.53 15.42 -10.08
N ALA A 107 -11.14 14.83 -11.21
CA ALA A 107 -11.18 13.37 -11.40
C ALA A 107 -10.18 12.64 -10.51
N GLY A 108 -9.20 13.33 -9.94
CA GLY A 108 -8.28 12.78 -8.94
C GLY A 108 -8.97 12.25 -7.68
N LEU A 109 -10.10 12.85 -7.25
CA LEU A 109 -10.84 12.41 -6.06
C LEU A 109 -11.33 10.95 -6.19
N PRO A 110 -12.17 10.59 -7.19
CA PRO A 110 -12.59 9.19 -7.34
C PRO A 110 -11.43 8.25 -7.69
N LEU A 111 -10.38 8.73 -8.36
CA LEU A 111 -9.18 7.94 -8.62
C LEU A 111 -8.41 7.60 -7.34
N THR A 112 -8.35 8.51 -6.38
CA THR A 112 -7.75 8.24 -5.06
C THR A 112 -8.55 7.18 -4.31
N VAL A 113 -9.87 7.23 -4.34
CA VAL A 113 -10.72 6.17 -3.75
C VAL A 113 -10.46 4.82 -4.43
N LEU A 114 -10.39 4.79 -5.77
CA LEU A 114 -10.08 3.57 -6.51
C LEU A 114 -8.68 3.04 -6.16
N GLN A 115 -7.67 3.90 -6.08
CA GLN A 115 -6.32 3.53 -5.66
C GLN A 115 -6.31 2.95 -4.25
N SER A 116 -7.01 3.59 -3.31
CA SER A 116 -7.15 3.09 -1.94
C SER A 116 -7.81 1.70 -1.90
N LEU A 117 -8.84 1.44 -2.72
CA LEU A 117 -9.45 0.12 -2.83
C LEU A 117 -8.47 -0.94 -3.39
N ILE A 118 -7.61 -0.57 -4.34
CA ILE A 118 -6.56 -1.45 -4.86
C ILE A 118 -5.57 -1.81 -3.75
N LEU A 119 -5.10 -0.82 -3.00
CA LEU A 119 -4.16 -1.01 -1.88
C LEU A 119 -4.80 -1.78 -0.72
N THR A 120 -6.06 -1.53 -0.40
CA THR A 120 -6.83 -2.31 0.58
C THR A 120 -6.98 -3.77 0.15
N THR A 121 -7.13 -4.03 -1.15
CA THR A 121 -7.18 -5.41 -1.68
C THR A 121 -5.85 -6.13 -1.46
N ASP A 122 -4.71 -5.49 -1.75
CA ASP A 122 -3.37 -6.03 -1.49
C ASP A 122 -3.20 -6.36 -0.01
N PHE A 123 -3.53 -5.42 0.87
CA PHE A 123 -3.49 -5.59 2.32
C PHE A 123 -4.33 -6.79 2.81
N LEU A 124 -5.58 -6.91 2.33
CA LEU A 124 -6.48 -8.00 2.74
C LEU A 124 -5.99 -9.36 2.23
N TRP A 125 -5.51 -9.43 0.99
CA TRP A 125 -5.02 -10.69 0.42
C TRP A 125 -3.72 -11.15 1.05
N GLU A 126 -2.81 -10.25 1.41
CA GLU A 126 -1.62 -10.61 2.18
C GLU A 126 -2.01 -11.10 3.59
N ARG A 127 -2.94 -10.42 4.26
CA ARG A 127 -3.45 -10.82 5.58
C ARG A 127 -4.06 -12.22 5.53
N GLU A 128 -4.92 -12.50 4.55
CA GLU A 128 -5.53 -13.81 4.36
C GLU A 128 -4.49 -14.89 4.04
N HIS A 129 -3.49 -14.57 3.19
CA HIS A 129 -2.41 -15.48 2.82
C HIS A 129 -1.63 -15.93 4.06
N ARG A 130 -1.23 -15.01 4.90
CA ARG A 130 -0.49 -15.28 6.14
C ARG A 130 -1.36 -16.02 7.15
N ALA A 131 -2.60 -15.57 7.37
CA ALA A 131 -3.53 -16.23 8.27
C ALA A 131 -3.79 -17.70 7.89
N ALA A 132 -3.95 -18.01 6.61
CA ALA A 132 -4.13 -19.39 6.13
C ALA A 132 -2.91 -20.29 6.34
N ARG A 133 -1.74 -19.71 6.67
CA ARG A 133 -0.47 -20.42 6.96
C ARG A 133 -0.04 -20.35 8.42
N GLY A 134 -0.86 -19.71 9.27
CA GLY A 134 -0.52 -19.52 10.68
C GLY A 134 0.58 -18.49 10.92
N GLU A 135 0.85 -17.65 9.92
CA GLU A 135 1.87 -16.59 10.02
C GLU A 135 1.30 -15.33 10.65
N VAL A 136 2.10 -14.64 11.45
CA VAL A 136 1.74 -13.33 12.00
C VAL A 136 1.79 -12.28 10.89
N PHE A 137 0.66 -11.60 10.65
CA PHE A 137 0.59 -10.56 9.63
C PHE A 137 1.29 -9.26 10.07
N ARG A 138 1.04 -8.85 11.31
CA ARG A 138 1.67 -7.68 11.92
C ARG A 138 2.01 -7.98 13.38
N GLU A 139 3.22 -7.68 13.77
CA GLU A 139 3.63 -7.74 15.18
C GLU A 139 2.84 -6.73 16.01
N ALA A 140 2.63 -7.03 17.28
CA ALA A 140 2.06 -6.07 18.22
C ALA A 140 2.94 -4.81 18.30
N ALA A 141 2.34 -3.67 18.63
CA ALA A 141 3.11 -2.47 18.92
C ALA A 141 4.04 -2.76 20.12
N ALA A 142 5.34 -2.53 19.95
CA ALA A 142 6.34 -2.86 20.95
C ALA A 142 6.44 -1.77 22.04
N GLN A 143 6.08 -0.53 21.72
CA GLN A 143 6.20 0.61 22.62
C GLN A 143 4.84 1.05 23.14
N ALA A 144 4.72 1.11 24.48
CA ALA A 144 3.65 1.84 25.14
C ALA A 144 4.07 3.32 25.29
N GLY A 145 3.22 4.26 24.96
CA GLY A 145 3.51 5.69 25.16
C GLY A 145 3.03 6.58 24.01
N ASP A 146 2.12 6.07 23.18
CA ASP A 146 1.42 6.89 22.20
C ASP A 146 0.67 8.04 22.88
N ASN A 147 0.73 9.24 22.28
CA ASN A 147 -0.13 10.33 22.73
C ASN A 147 -1.61 9.95 22.46
N PRO A 148 -2.45 9.80 23.50
CA PRO A 148 -3.80 9.26 23.34
C PRO A 148 -4.70 10.14 22.47
N HIS A 149 -4.49 11.46 22.46
CA HIS A 149 -5.28 12.38 21.63
C HIS A 149 -4.90 12.26 20.15
N VAL A 150 -3.61 12.16 19.84
CA VAL A 150 -3.13 11.97 18.47
C VAL A 150 -3.61 10.61 17.95
N LEU A 151 -3.42 9.56 18.73
CA LEU A 151 -3.85 8.22 18.37
C LEU A 151 -5.37 8.13 18.15
N ALA A 152 -6.17 8.79 19.02
CA ALA A 152 -7.63 8.83 18.86
C ALA A 152 -8.04 9.54 17.56
N GLY A 153 -7.38 10.65 17.22
CA GLY A 153 -7.62 11.36 15.96
C GLY A 153 -7.33 10.50 14.73
N LEU A 154 -6.16 9.86 14.69
CA LEU A 154 -5.77 8.96 13.61
C LEU A 154 -6.73 7.75 13.51
N LYS A 155 -7.05 7.11 14.63
CA LYS A 155 -8.06 6.02 14.66
C LYS A 155 -9.42 6.46 14.13
N ALA A 156 -9.85 7.69 14.40
CA ALA A 156 -11.11 8.22 13.88
C ALA A 156 -11.08 8.39 12.35
N VAL A 157 -9.98 8.90 11.79
CA VAL A 157 -9.79 9.02 10.33
C VAL A 157 -9.76 7.62 9.70
N TYR A 158 -8.98 6.69 10.26
CA TYR A 158 -8.92 5.31 9.79
C TYR A 158 -10.30 4.63 9.81
N ALA A 159 -11.04 4.79 10.91
CA ALA A 159 -12.37 4.22 11.07
C ALA A 159 -13.39 4.81 10.08
N ALA A 160 -13.24 6.07 9.70
CA ALA A 160 -14.14 6.74 8.76
C ALA A 160 -13.81 6.39 7.30
N TYR A 161 -12.55 6.20 6.95
CA TYR A 161 -12.13 6.02 5.55
C TYR A 161 -11.70 4.59 5.20
N PHE A 162 -10.77 3.99 5.94
CA PHE A 162 -10.19 2.68 5.59
C PHE A 162 -11.05 1.50 6.07
N LEU A 163 -11.55 1.55 7.30
CA LEU A 163 -12.31 0.44 7.88
C LEU A 163 -13.58 0.07 7.10
N PRO A 164 -14.37 1.01 6.51
CA PRO A 164 -15.48 0.66 5.63
C PRO A 164 -15.03 -0.12 4.38
N GLN A 165 -13.88 0.26 3.78
CA GLN A 165 -13.32 -0.42 2.62
C GLN A 165 -12.88 -1.84 2.97
N GLU A 166 -12.17 -2.02 4.09
CA GLU A 166 -11.76 -3.34 4.58
C GLU A 166 -12.97 -4.24 4.86
N ARG A 167 -14.01 -3.71 5.50
CA ARG A 167 -15.24 -4.47 5.81
C ARG A 167 -15.99 -4.86 4.54
N LEU A 168 -16.12 -3.93 3.59
CA LEU A 168 -16.82 -4.18 2.34
C LEU A 168 -16.11 -5.24 1.51
N LEU A 169 -14.82 -5.03 1.25
CA LEU A 169 -14.00 -5.94 0.44
C LEU A 169 -13.81 -7.28 1.15
N GLY A 170 -13.55 -7.28 2.46
CA GLY A 170 -13.39 -8.52 3.23
C GLY A 170 -14.66 -9.38 3.22
N ARG A 171 -15.83 -8.77 3.40
CA ARG A 171 -17.11 -9.48 3.27
C ARG A 171 -17.32 -10.01 1.86
N TRP A 172 -17.01 -9.21 0.86
CA TRP A 172 -17.13 -9.62 -0.53
C TRP A 172 -16.22 -10.80 -0.85
N PHE A 173 -14.95 -10.78 -0.42
CA PHE A 173 -14.01 -11.88 -0.64
C PHE A 173 -14.45 -13.17 0.09
N GLU A 174 -14.94 -13.06 1.34
CA GLU A 174 -15.46 -14.22 2.07
C GLU A 174 -16.71 -14.78 1.40
N THR A 175 -17.66 -13.95 0.98
CA THR A 175 -18.85 -14.40 0.24
C THR A 175 -18.46 -15.12 -1.05
N ARG A 176 -17.43 -14.63 -1.77
CA ARG A 176 -16.94 -15.28 -2.98
C ARG A 176 -16.27 -16.63 -2.67
N LEU A 177 -15.53 -16.74 -1.57
CA LEU A 177 -14.97 -18.00 -1.11
C LEU A 177 -16.05 -19.02 -0.76
N LEU A 178 -17.04 -18.63 0.07
CA LEU A 178 -18.16 -19.48 0.45
C LEU A 178 -18.96 -19.96 -0.76
N GLY A 179 -19.13 -19.10 -1.76
CA GLY A 179 -19.83 -19.46 -3.01
C GLY A 179 -19.14 -20.53 -3.87
N VAL A 180 -17.83 -20.81 -3.64
CA VAL A 180 -17.08 -21.83 -4.38
C VAL A 180 -16.63 -23.01 -3.52
N ALA A 181 -16.50 -22.82 -2.20
CA ALA A 181 -16.03 -23.82 -1.25
C ALA A 181 -17.16 -24.45 -0.40
N GLY A 182 -18.34 -23.82 -0.36
CA GLY A 182 -19.42 -24.15 0.57
C GLY A 182 -19.29 -23.40 1.90
N ASP A 183 -20.25 -23.61 2.81
CA ASP A 183 -20.40 -22.84 4.05
C ASP A 183 -19.22 -23.02 5.05
N PHE A 184 -18.46 -24.09 4.92
CA PHE A 184 -17.34 -24.43 5.82
C PHE A 184 -16.06 -24.72 5.03
N PRO A 185 -15.37 -23.68 4.50
CA PRO A 185 -14.13 -23.86 3.76
C PRO A 185 -13.04 -24.55 4.60
N THR A 186 -12.44 -25.61 4.04
CA THR A 186 -11.33 -26.31 4.71
C THR A 186 -10.08 -25.42 4.75
N PRO A 187 -9.10 -25.70 5.63
CA PRO A 187 -7.82 -24.99 5.65
C PRO A 187 -7.10 -25.02 4.28
N GLU A 188 -7.21 -26.14 3.57
CA GLU A 188 -6.61 -26.30 2.23
C GLU A 188 -7.30 -25.43 1.19
N GLN A 189 -8.63 -25.37 1.20
CA GLN A 189 -9.40 -24.48 0.34
C GLN A 189 -9.06 -23.01 0.61
N ARG A 190 -8.87 -22.60 1.87
CA ARG A 190 -8.40 -21.26 2.21
C ARG A 190 -6.97 -21.00 1.72
N ARG A 191 -6.07 -21.98 1.80
CA ARG A 191 -4.72 -21.90 1.22
C ARG A 191 -4.76 -21.82 -0.29
N ALA A 192 -5.62 -22.60 -0.96
CA ALA A 192 -5.83 -22.56 -2.40
C ALA A 192 -6.44 -21.22 -2.87
N TYR A 193 -7.23 -20.56 -2.01
CA TYR A 193 -7.78 -19.23 -2.29
C TYR A 193 -6.73 -18.12 -2.21
N THR A 194 -5.63 -18.34 -1.51
CA THR A 194 -4.57 -17.36 -1.28
C THR A 194 -3.18 -17.89 -1.64
N PRO A 195 -2.96 -18.43 -2.86
CA PRO A 195 -1.65 -18.93 -3.24
C PRO A 195 -0.67 -17.77 -3.51
N LEU A 196 0.61 -17.99 -3.30
CA LEU A 196 1.67 -17.00 -3.43
C LEU A 196 1.66 -16.22 -4.77
N PRO A 197 1.41 -16.84 -5.95
CA PRO A 197 1.38 -16.08 -7.20
C PRO A 197 0.30 -14.99 -7.24
N ILE A 198 -0.83 -15.23 -6.60
CA ILE A 198 -1.96 -14.29 -6.54
C ILE A 198 -1.64 -13.10 -5.64
N THR A 199 -1.14 -13.37 -4.43
CA THR A 199 -0.69 -12.29 -3.53
C THR A 199 0.46 -11.50 -4.13
N ALA A 200 1.37 -12.17 -4.86
CA ALA A 200 2.45 -11.49 -5.57
C ALA A 200 1.94 -10.53 -6.68
N VAL A 201 0.83 -10.86 -7.37
CA VAL A 201 0.22 -9.92 -8.33
C VAL A 201 -0.28 -8.67 -7.60
N ALA A 202 -1.04 -8.82 -6.50
CA ALA A 202 -1.54 -7.67 -5.72
C ALA A 202 -0.38 -6.83 -5.17
N ALA A 203 0.63 -7.45 -4.57
CA ALA A 203 1.82 -6.75 -4.04
C ALA A 203 2.60 -5.97 -5.11
N ASN A 204 2.56 -6.41 -6.38
CA ASN A 204 3.15 -5.65 -7.49
C ASN A 204 2.24 -4.50 -7.99
N LEU A 205 1.01 -4.41 -7.53
CA LEU A 205 0.13 -3.24 -7.69
C LEU A 205 0.16 -2.32 -6.47
N GLY A 206 0.98 -2.61 -5.46
CA GLY A 206 1.15 -1.81 -4.25
C GLY A 206 1.80 -0.44 -4.53
N LEU A 207 1.74 0.43 -3.52
CA LEU A 207 2.14 1.85 -3.61
C LEU A 207 3.55 2.06 -4.17
N THR A 208 4.54 1.28 -3.71
CA THR A 208 5.92 1.34 -4.22
C THR A 208 6.00 1.23 -5.74
N THR A 209 5.31 0.25 -6.32
CA THR A 209 5.31 0.04 -7.79
C THR A 209 4.55 1.15 -8.50
N GLN A 210 3.46 1.62 -7.92
CA GLN A 210 2.67 2.72 -8.47
C GLN A 210 3.48 4.02 -8.51
N LEU A 211 4.21 4.37 -7.45
CA LEU A 211 5.06 5.57 -7.42
C LEU A 211 6.28 5.46 -8.35
N ALA A 212 6.87 4.26 -8.47
CA ALA A 212 7.92 4.01 -9.45
C ALA A 212 7.40 4.20 -10.89
N PHE A 213 6.23 3.66 -11.20
CA PHE A 213 5.58 3.82 -12.49
C PHE A 213 5.22 5.28 -12.78
N LEU A 214 4.70 6.01 -11.78
CA LEU A 214 4.46 7.45 -11.92
C LEU A 214 5.76 8.21 -12.23
N GLY A 215 6.86 7.87 -11.57
CA GLY A 215 8.18 8.43 -11.87
C GLY A 215 8.56 8.26 -13.35
N LEU A 216 8.39 7.06 -13.90
CA LEU A 216 8.62 6.79 -15.32
C LEU A 216 7.66 7.59 -16.23
N CYS A 217 6.38 7.67 -15.87
CA CYS A 217 5.40 8.46 -16.61
C CYS A 217 5.74 9.96 -16.64
N LEU A 218 6.29 10.49 -15.54
CA LEU A 218 6.76 11.89 -15.45
C LEU A 218 7.95 12.12 -16.38
N LEU A 219 8.95 11.26 -16.34
CA LEU A 219 10.13 11.35 -17.21
C LEU A 219 9.73 11.25 -18.70
N GLY A 220 8.76 10.39 -19.02
CA GLY A 220 8.20 10.23 -20.36
C GLY A 220 7.19 11.32 -20.77
N ASN A 221 7.00 12.37 -19.96
CA ASN A 221 6.01 13.44 -20.21
C ASN A 221 4.56 12.96 -20.38
N ARG A 222 4.18 11.89 -19.71
CA ARG A 222 2.83 11.30 -19.80
C ARG A 222 2.28 10.92 -18.42
N PRO A 223 2.23 11.85 -17.42
CA PRO A 223 1.76 11.52 -16.08
C PRO A 223 0.33 10.98 -16.06
N GLN A 224 -0.50 11.34 -17.05
CA GLN A 224 -1.87 10.82 -17.20
C GLN A 224 -1.92 9.30 -17.44
N LEU A 225 -0.84 8.67 -17.92
CA LEU A 225 -0.81 7.20 -18.05
C LEU A 225 -0.89 6.52 -16.68
N TYR A 226 -0.31 7.13 -15.65
CA TYR A 226 -0.43 6.64 -14.28
C TYR A 226 -1.91 6.63 -13.83
N THR A 227 -2.60 7.76 -13.90
CA THR A 227 -4.00 7.83 -13.47
C THR A 227 -4.94 6.96 -14.32
N ARG A 228 -4.66 6.81 -15.61
CA ARG A 228 -5.39 5.89 -16.51
C ARG A 228 -5.10 4.42 -16.23
N SER A 229 -3.97 4.09 -15.62
CA SER A 229 -3.67 2.70 -15.25
C SER A 229 -4.48 2.22 -14.04
N LEU A 230 -4.95 3.12 -13.16
CA LEU A 230 -5.69 2.72 -11.95
C LEU A 230 -6.98 1.92 -12.26
N PRO A 231 -7.85 2.33 -13.21
CA PRO A 231 -8.99 1.50 -13.62
C PRO A 231 -8.57 0.14 -14.19
N VAL A 232 -7.45 0.09 -14.93
CA VAL A 232 -6.92 -1.16 -15.48
C VAL A 232 -6.42 -2.08 -14.36
N GLN A 233 -5.74 -1.52 -13.36
CA GLN A 233 -5.31 -2.27 -12.16
C GLN A 233 -6.52 -2.83 -11.40
N GLY A 234 -7.57 -2.03 -11.19
CA GLY A 234 -8.81 -2.50 -10.58
C GLY A 234 -9.46 -3.63 -11.36
N ALA A 235 -9.56 -3.51 -12.69
CA ALA A 235 -10.10 -4.57 -13.55
C ALA A 235 -9.24 -5.84 -13.50
N LEU A 236 -7.90 -5.71 -13.45
CA LEU A 236 -6.99 -6.83 -13.27
C LEU A 236 -7.26 -7.57 -11.96
N LEU A 237 -7.44 -6.86 -10.84
CA LEU A 237 -7.76 -7.47 -9.55
C LEU A 237 -9.09 -8.24 -9.58
N LEU A 238 -10.10 -7.77 -10.32
CA LEU A 238 -11.34 -8.54 -10.53
C LEU A 238 -11.09 -9.84 -11.32
N GLY A 239 -10.20 -9.81 -12.31
CA GLY A 239 -9.76 -11.00 -13.04
C GLY A 239 -9.02 -11.98 -12.13
N VAL A 240 -8.10 -11.47 -11.31
CA VAL A 240 -7.34 -12.25 -10.31
C VAL A 240 -8.28 -12.85 -9.26
N GLN A 241 -9.32 -12.13 -8.84
CA GLN A 241 -10.34 -12.68 -7.94
C GLN A 241 -11.02 -13.92 -8.52
N ARG A 242 -11.38 -13.90 -9.80
CA ARG A 242 -11.94 -15.10 -10.48
C ARG A 242 -10.93 -16.24 -10.57
N TRP A 243 -9.66 -15.92 -10.75
CA TRP A 243 -8.60 -16.92 -10.73
C TRP A 243 -8.48 -17.59 -9.34
N ARG A 244 -8.54 -16.83 -8.23
CA ARG A 244 -8.59 -17.35 -6.86
C ARG A 244 -9.71 -18.38 -6.68
N GLU A 245 -10.91 -18.05 -7.14
CA GLU A 245 -12.09 -18.94 -7.09
C GLU A 245 -11.86 -20.23 -7.89
N GLY A 246 -11.20 -20.11 -9.06
CA GLY A 246 -10.83 -21.26 -9.89
C GLY A 246 -9.85 -22.21 -9.21
N GLN A 247 -8.91 -21.69 -8.38
CA GLN A 247 -7.98 -22.55 -7.63
C GLN A 247 -8.73 -23.38 -6.56
N VAL A 248 -9.69 -22.78 -5.84
CA VAL A 248 -10.50 -23.52 -4.86
C VAL A 248 -11.32 -24.62 -5.51
N LYS A 249 -11.95 -24.35 -6.66
CA LYS A 249 -12.71 -25.38 -7.40
C LYS A 249 -11.84 -26.57 -7.80
N ARG A 250 -10.60 -26.32 -8.26
CA ARG A 250 -9.65 -27.39 -8.63
C ARG A 250 -9.26 -28.23 -7.42
N GLU A 251 -9.00 -27.58 -6.28
CA GLU A 251 -8.68 -28.27 -5.03
C GLU A 251 -9.83 -29.16 -4.55
N THR A 252 -11.07 -28.70 -4.70
CA THR A 252 -12.27 -29.48 -4.33
C THR A 252 -12.40 -30.72 -5.23
N VAL A 253 -12.24 -30.58 -6.55
CA VAL A 253 -12.34 -31.70 -7.52
C VAL A 253 -11.22 -32.73 -7.34
N SER A 254 -10.02 -32.34 -6.94
CA SER A 254 -8.90 -33.26 -6.77
C SER A 254 -9.04 -34.20 -5.56
N ARG A 255 -10.03 -33.99 -4.70
CA ARG A 255 -10.31 -34.75 -3.47
C ARG A 255 -11.57 -35.63 -3.56
N THR A 256 -12.38 -35.42 -4.57
CA THR A 256 -13.51 -36.30 -4.92
C THR A 256 -13.08 -37.39 -5.89
#